data_e35171411a0d1a85b5d01cf68635ea85
#
_entry.id   e35171411a0d1a85b5d01cf68635ea85
#
_cell.length_a   1.000
_cell.length_b   1.000
_cell.length_c   1.000
_cell.angle_alpha   90.00
_cell.angle_beta   90.00
_cell.angle_gamma   90.00
#
_symmetry.space_group_name_H-M   'P 1'
#
loop_
_entity.id
_entity.type
_entity.pdbx_description
1 polymer ?
#
loop_
_entity_poly.entity_id
_entity_poly.type
_entity_poly.pdbx_seq_one_letter_code
_entity_poly.pdbx_strand_id
1 'polypeptide(L)'
;MKRVNCLLRVSSKQQLHGDDIPVQREECRAYIEKHSDWQFQKEYLEKAVSGFKTSLKDRDILQEILQDARDKTFDVLVVYMSDRIGRKEDESPIFVTTLNNLGIEIWTVKEGQLKTTEHNDKLLNYIRFWQAEGESRKTGARVKDAQETFARAGKFVGGCAPFGYRLEYSGEISNHGRALHKL
;
A
#
# COMPACT_ATOMS: atom_id res chain seq x y z
N MET A 1 22.49 17.81 -8.64
CA MET A 1 21.98 16.45 -8.37
C MET A 1 20.73 16.58 -7.51
N LYS A 2 19.64 15.92 -7.89
CA LYS A 2 18.40 15.88 -7.09
C LYS A 2 18.53 14.87 -5.96
N ARG A 3 18.14 15.26 -4.78
CA ARG A 3 18.10 14.41 -3.58
C ARG A 3 16.85 13.55 -3.62
N VAL A 4 17.02 12.23 -3.54
CA VAL A 4 15.93 11.27 -3.75
C VAL A 4 15.68 10.43 -2.51
N ASN A 5 14.43 10.42 -2.05
CA ASN A 5 13.96 9.53 -1.00
C ASN A 5 13.04 8.46 -1.58
N CYS A 6 12.97 7.30 -0.93
CA CYS A 6 12.07 6.21 -1.30
C CYS A 6 11.01 5.99 -0.24
N LEU A 7 9.78 5.65 -0.66
CA LEU A 7 8.74 5.12 0.24
C LEU A 7 8.44 3.67 -0.10
N LEU A 8 8.62 2.79 0.88
CA LEU A 8 8.27 1.37 0.82
C LEU A 8 7.13 1.07 1.80
N ARG A 9 6.15 0.28 1.38
CA ARG A 9 5.00 -0.05 2.23
C ARG A 9 4.52 -1.49 2.05
N VAL A 10 4.17 -2.12 3.17
CA VAL A 10 3.40 -3.37 3.20
C VAL A 10 2.16 -3.22 4.06
N SER A 11 1.08 -3.89 3.67
CA SER A 11 -0.22 -3.78 4.33
C SER A 11 -0.43 -4.78 5.47
N SER A 12 0.43 -5.79 5.61
CA SER A 12 0.32 -6.81 6.66
C SER A 12 1.67 -7.20 7.24
N LYS A 13 1.65 -7.71 8.50
CA LYS A 13 2.86 -8.24 9.15
C LYS A 13 3.42 -9.47 8.43
N GLN A 14 2.59 -10.26 7.79
CA GLN A 14 3.04 -11.45 7.02
C GLN A 14 3.86 -11.04 5.79
N GLN A 15 3.52 -9.93 5.14
CA GLN A 15 4.27 -9.37 4.01
C GLN A 15 5.62 -8.75 4.43
N LEU A 16 5.83 -8.47 5.73
CA LEU A 16 7.14 -8.02 6.24
C LEU A 16 8.22 -9.11 6.17
N HIS A 17 7.81 -10.36 6.28
CA HIS A 17 8.69 -11.54 6.22
C HIS A 17 8.72 -12.18 4.83
N GLY A 18 7.95 -11.66 3.86
CA GLY A 18 7.93 -12.08 2.47
C GLY A 18 8.81 -11.19 1.59
N ASP A 19 8.83 -11.49 0.31
CA ASP A 19 9.71 -10.82 -0.68
C ASP A 19 9.26 -9.41 -1.08
N ASP A 20 8.11 -8.91 -0.58
CA ASP A 20 7.52 -7.63 -1.00
C ASP A 20 8.42 -6.41 -0.75
N ILE A 21 9.01 -6.28 0.47
CA ILE A 21 9.89 -5.14 0.79
C ILE A 21 11.25 -5.23 0.09
N PRO A 22 11.95 -6.38 0.09
CA PRO A 22 13.18 -6.53 -0.66
C PRO A 22 13.01 -6.20 -2.13
N VAL A 23 11.98 -6.72 -2.79
CA VAL A 23 11.67 -6.45 -4.21
C VAL A 23 11.39 -4.97 -4.46
N GLN A 24 10.53 -4.33 -3.64
CA GLN A 24 10.26 -2.89 -3.78
C GLN A 24 11.54 -2.07 -3.63
N ARG A 25 12.39 -2.41 -2.65
CA ARG A 25 13.66 -1.72 -2.40
C ARG A 25 14.61 -1.83 -3.58
N GLU A 26 14.81 -3.04 -4.08
CA GLU A 26 15.69 -3.31 -5.23
C GLU A 26 15.21 -2.56 -6.47
N GLU A 27 13.93 -2.65 -6.80
CA GLU A 27 13.34 -1.98 -7.96
C GLU A 27 13.42 -0.44 -7.85
N CYS A 28 13.13 0.13 -6.66
CA CYS A 28 13.25 1.56 -6.45
C CYS A 28 14.71 2.03 -6.55
N ARG A 29 15.67 1.27 -5.99
CA ARG A 29 17.09 1.59 -6.09
C ARG A 29 17.59 1.52 -7.52
N ALA A 30 17.30 0.44 -8.24
CA ALA A 30 17.64 0.30 -9.64
C ALA A 30 17.01 1.41 -10.52
N TYR A 31 15.79 1.85 -10.15
CA TYR A 31 15.15 2.97 -10.85
C TYR A 31 15.87 4.30 -10.62
N ILE A 32 16.30 4.57 -9.38
CA ILE A 32 17.08 5.79 -9.05
C ILE A 32 18.42 5.80 -9.78
N GLU A 33 19.14 4.67 -9.81
CA GLU A 33 20.44 4.53 -10.45
C GLU A 33 20.42 4.76 -11.97
N LYS A 34 19.28 4.58 -12.62
CA LYS A 34 19.09 4.90 -14.05
C LYS A 34 19.14 6.41 -14.34
N HIS A 35 18.98 7.26 -13.32
CA HIS A 35 18.99 8.71 -13.47
C HIS A 35 20.32 9.28 -12.97
N SER A 36 21.17 9.71 -13.87
CA SER A 36 22.53 10.18 -13.55
C SER A 36 22.59 11.45 -12.70
N ASP A 37 21.49 12.21 -12.65
CA ASP A 37 21.32 13.43 -11.87
C ASP A 37 20.66 13.22 -10.50
N TRP A 38 20.33 11.96 -10.14
CA TRP A 38 19.67 11.59 -8.88
C TRP A 38 20.66 11.01 -7.88
N GLN A 39 20.48 11.39 -6.60
CA GLN A 39 21.26 10.86 -5.48
C GLN A 39 20.33 10.35 -4.40
N PHE A 40 20.35 9.04 -4.14
CA PHE A 40 19.59 8.46 -3.04
C PHE A 40 20.06 8.99 -1.69
N GLN A 41 19.10 9.33 -0.80
CA GLN A 41 19.40 9.80 0.56
C GLN A 41 18.73 8.97 1.65
N LYS A 42 17.42 8.80 1.60
CA LYS A 42 16.63 8.23 2.70
C LYS A 42 15.56 7.25 2.21
N GLU A 43 15.31 6.26 3.02
CA GLU A 43 14.21 5.31 2.84
C GLU A 43 13.19 5.48 3.97
N TYR A 44 11.93 5.68 3.61
CA TYR A 44 10.81 5.60 4.51
C TYR A 44 10.21 4.21 4.42
N LEU A 45 10.05 3.55 5.56
CA LEU A 45 9.50 2.19 5.62
C LEU A 45 8.23 2.17 6.46
N GLU A 46 7.09 2.02 5.81
CA GLU A 46 5.80 1.91 6.47
C GLU A 46 5.40 0.44 6.61
N LYS A 47 5.39 -0.04 7.86
CA LYS A 47 5.15 -1.46 8.19
C LYS A 47 3.72 -1.68 8.66
N ALA A 48 3.04 -2.67 8.06
CA ALA A 48 1.74 -3.18 8.50
C ALA A 48 0.62 -2.13 8.58
N VAL A 49 0.68 -1.09 7.72
CA VAL A 49 -0.35 -0.07 7.63
C VAL A 49 -1.19 -0.29 6.38
N SER A 50 -2.51 -0.41 6.58
CA SER A 50 -3.45 -0.54 5.46
C SER A 50 -3.64 0.81 4.77
N GLY A 51 -3.21 0.92 3.52
CA GLY A 51 -3.45 2.10 2.70
C GLY A 51 -4.93 2.40 2.39
N PHE A 52 -5.84 1.46 2.73
CA PHE A 52 -7.29 1.60 2.57
C PHE A 52 -7.99 1.98 3.88
N LYS A 53 -7.59 1.38 5.01
CA LYS A 53 -8.27 1.57 6.31
C LYS A 53 -7.79 2.78 7.09
N THR A 54 -6.49 3.10 6.98
CA THR A 54 -5.87 4.15 7.77
C THR A 54 -5.87 5.48 7.01
N SER A 55 -6.32 6.55 7.66
CA SER A 55 -6.26 7.90 7.09
C SER A 55 -4.82 8.36 6.90
N LEU A 56 -4.57 9.23 5.94
CA LEU A 56 -3.26 9.85 5.73
C LEU A 56 -2.77 10.60 6.98
N LYS A 57 -3.70 11.19 7.74
CA LYS A 57 -3.38 11.94 8.97
C LYS A 57 -2.84 11.05 10.09
N ASP A 58 -3.25 9.79 10.10
CA ASP A 58 -2.90 8.80 11.13
C ASP A 58 -1.69 7.93 10.70
N ARG A 59 -1.04 8.31 9.60
CA ARG A 59 0.13 7.61 9.06
C ARG A 59 1.38 8.44 9.32
N ASP A 60 2.08 8.14 10.41
CA ASP A 60 3.27 8.88 10.88
C ASP A 60 4.32 9.06 9.78
N ILE A 61 4.57 8.01 8.98
CA ILE A 61 5.54 8.06 7.88
C ILE A 61 5.16 9.08 6.80
N LEU A 62 3.87 9.20 6.46
CA LEU A 62 3.44 10.21 5.48
C LEU A 62 3.51 11.62 6.06
N GLN A 63 3.27 11.78 7.36
CA GLN A 63 3.46 13.08 8.03
C GLN A 63 4.95 13.44 8.08
N GLU A 64 5.84 12.48 8.33
CA GLU A 64 7.30 12.67 8.26
C GLU A 64 7.73 13.11 6.86
N ILE A 65 7.24 12.44 5.80
CA ILE A 65 7.52 12.84 4.40
C ILE A 65 7.05 14.28 4.14
N LEU A 66 5.86 14.66 4.60
CA LEU A 66 5.34 16.02 4.42
C LEU A 66 6.20 17.05 5.17
N GLN A 67 6.69 16.72 6.35
CA GLN A 67 7.58 17.59 7.11
C GLN A 67 8.93 17.74 6.41
N ASP A 68 9.55 16.63 6.03
CA ASP A 68 10.80 16.61 5.27
C ASP A 68 10.69 17.40 3.94
N ALA A 69 9.52 17.34 3.28
CA ALA A 69 9.24 18.12 2.07
C ALA A 69 9.12 19.64 2.35
N ARG A 70 8.49 20.04 3.46
CA ARG A 70 8.43 21.46 3.88
C ARG A 70 9.81 21.99 4.20
N ASP A 71 10.64 21.16 4.84
CA ASP A 71 12.02 21.50 5.20
C ASP A 71 12.98 21.41 4.00
N LYS A 72 12.45 21.04 2.82
CA LYS A 72 13.19 20.91 1.56
C LYS A 72 14.43 20.01 1.70
N THR A 73 14.31 18.92 2.43
CA THR A 73 15.44 17.99 2.64
C THR A 73 15.67 17.08 1.43
N PHE A 74 14.67 16.91 0.56
CA PHE A 74 14.75 16.12 -0.68
C PHE A 74 13.98 16.80 -1.82
N ASP A 75 14.19 16.32 -3.04
CA ASP A 75 13.62 16.92 -4.26
C ASP A 75 12.69 15.92 -4.99
N VAL A 76 12.92 14.61 -4.80
CA VAL A 76 12.19 13.54 -5.48
C VAL A 76 11.78 12.45 -4.48
N LEU A 77 10.53 12.03 -4.55
CA LEU A 77 10.02 10.84 -3.85
C LEU A 77 9.80 9.72 -4.87
N VAL A 78 10.47 8.58 -4.68
CA VAL A 78 10.28 7.38 -5.50
C VAL A 78 9.46 6.36 -4.73
N VAL A 79 8.46 5.80 -5.37
CA VAL A 79 7.62 4.71 -4.86
C VAL A 79 7.52 3.60 -5.89
N TYR A 80 7.28 2.36 -5.47
CA TYR A 80 7.15 1.25 -6.41
C TYR A 80 5.94 1.42 -7.34
N MET A 81 4.76 1.68 -6.76
CA MET A 81 3.50 1.98 -7.44
C MET A 81 2.72 3.02 -6.64
N SER A 82 1.77 3.69 -7.28
CA SER A 82 0.95 4.72 -6.65
C SER A 82 0.16 4.22 -5.43
N ASP A 83 -0.25 2.94 -5.44
CA ASP A 83 -0.96 2.31 -4.33
C ASP A 83 -0.12 2.21 -3.04
N ARG A 84 1.22 2.40 -3.11
CA ARG A 84 2.10 2.49 -1.93
C ARG A 84 1.90 3.79 -1.17
N ILE A 85 1.54 4.87 -1.85
CA ILE A 85 1.16 6.14 -1.21
C ILE A 85 -0.14 5.92 -0.43
N GLY A 86 -1.18 5.39 -1.09
CA GLY A 86 -2.48 5.13 -0.50
C GLY A 86 -3.43 4.50 -1.49
N ARG A 87 -4.60 4.08 -0.99
CA ARG A 87 -5.67 3.50 -1.82
C ARG A 87 -7.00 4.22 -1.62
N LYS A 88 -7.02 5.33 -0.90
CA LYS A 88 -8.21 6.16 -0.75
C LYS A 88 -8.25 7.19 -1.87
N GLU A 89 -9.33 7.17 -2.64
CA GLU A 89 -9.51 8.03 -3.80
C GLU A 89 -9.63 9.51 -3.44
N ASP A 90 -10.07 9.83 -2.23
CA ASP A 90 -10.25 11.17 -1.70
C ASP A 90 -8.97 11.75 -1.06
N GLU A 91 -8.17 10.93 -0.39
CA GLU A 91 -7.00 11.38 0.38
C GLU A 91 -5.71 11.32 -0.44
N SER A 92 -5.48 10.24 -1.21
CA SER A 92 -4.21 10.00 -1.90
C SER A 92 -3.87 11.07 -2.95
N PRO A 93 -4.82 11.58 -3.76
CA PRO A 93 -4.55 12.68 -4.68
C PRO A 93 -4.18 13.98 -3.96
N ILE A 94 -4.73 14.23 -2.77
CA ILE A 94 -4.41 15.41 -1.96
C ILE A 94 -2.96 15.37 -1.52
N PHE A 95 -2.48 14.21 -1.07
CA PHE A 95 -1.07 14.02 -0.68
C PHE A 95 -0.12 14.30 -1.85
N VAL A 96 -0.42 13.72 -3.03
CA VAL A 96 0.36 13.96 -4.25
C VAL A 96 0.37 15.43 -4.61
N THR A 97 -0.80 16.09 -4.60
CA THR A 97 -0.92 17.52 -4.91
C THR A 97 -0.13 18.38 -3.91
N THR A 98 -0.19 18.05 -2.62
CA THR A 98 0.54 18.77 -1.58
C THR A 98 2.05 18.69 -1.79
N LEU A 99 2.60 17.51 -2.07
CA LEU A 99 4.02 17.34 -2.35
C LEU A 99 4.45 18.08 -3.62
N ASN A 100 3.67 17.98 -4.70
CA ASN A 100 3.97 18.71 -5.94
C ASN A 100 3.94 20.23 -5.73
N ASN A 101 3.01 20.77 -4.91
CA ASN A 101 2.95 22.19 -4.56
C ASN A 101 4.16 22.64 -3.72
N LEU A 102 4.75 21.74 -2.94
CA LEU A 102 6.00 21.97 -2.21
C LEU A 102 7.25 21.87 -3.11
N GLY A 103 7.08 21.53 -4.40
CA GLY A 103 8.15 21.38 -5.37
C GLY A 103 8.77 19.99 -5.41
N ILE A 104 8.18 19.00 -4.74
CA ILE A 104 8.67 17.61 -4.74
C ILE A 104 8.11 16.88 -5.95
N GLU A 105 8.96 16.27 -6.76
CA GLU A 105 8.57 15.35 -7.81
C GLU A 105 8.25 13.98 -7.23
N ILE A 106 7.15 13.36 -7.68
CA ILE A 106 6.80 12.00 -7.26
C ILE A 106 6.91 11.08 -8.47
N TRP A 107 7.70 10.02 -8.33
CA TRP A 107 7.92 9.04 -9.38
C TRP A 107 7.56 7.64 -8.90
N THR A 108 6.85 6.90 -9.74
CA THR A 108 6.58 5.48 -9.54
C THR A 108 7.43 4.67 -10.51
N VAL A 109 7.92 3.52 -10.04
CA VAL A 109 8.73 2.61 -10.88
C VAL A 109 7.90 2.05 -12.05
N LYS A 110 6.61 1.77 -11.83
CA LYS A 110 5.76 1.07 -12.81
C LYS A 110 4.84 1.99 -13.62
N GLU A 111 4.48 3.17 -13.09
CA GLU A 111 3.42 4.01 -13.67
C GLU A 111 3.92 5.38 -14.16
N GLY A 112 5.22 5.67 -13.94
CA GLY A 112 5.83 6.94 -14.31
C GLY A 112 5.59 8.05 -13.28
N GLN A 113 5.74 9.31 -13.69
CA GLN A 113 5.63 10.46 -12.79
C GLN A 113 4.18 10.79 -12.44
N LEU A 114 3.93 11.07 -11.16
CA LEU A 114 2.65 11.57 -10.65
C LEU A 114 2.68 13.11 -10.61
N LYS A 115 2.28 13.72 -11.72
CA LYS A 115 2.18 15.18 -11.85
C LYS A 115 0.79 15.68 -11.49
N THR A 116 0.70 16.94 -11.08
CA THR A 116 -0.57 17.65 -10.85
C THR A 116 -0.60 19.03 -11.50
N THR A 117 0.32 19.27 -12.44
CA THR A 117 0.50 20.56 -13.14
C THR A 117 -0.65 20.85 -14.09
N GLU A 118 -1.08 19.87 -14.86
CA GLU A 118 -2.15 20.02 -15.83
C GLU A 118 -3.45 19.38 -15.32
N HIS A 119 -4.57 19.84 -15.89
CA HIS A 119 -5.89 19.29 -15.54
C HIS A 119 -5.98 17.79 -15.84
N ASN A 120 -5.39 17.35 -16.95
CA ASN A 120 -5.35 15.95 -17.36
C ASN A 120 -4.51 15.09 -16.40
N ASP A 121 -3.41 15.61 -15.87
CA ASP A 121 -2.57 14.90 -14.89
C ASP A 121 -3.36 14.60 -13.61
N LYS A 122 -4.12 15.58 -13.13
CA LYS A 122 -4.98 15.41 -11.96
C LYS A 122 -6.02 14.31 -12.19
N LEU A 123 -6.67 14.33 -13.36
CA LEU A 123 -7.67 13.33 -13.72
C LEU A 123 -7.06 11.93 -13.78
N LEU A 124 -5.89 11.77 -14.40
CA LEU A 124 -5.18 10.48 -14.46
C LEU A 124 -4.83 9.95 -13.07
N ASN A 125 -4.35 10.82 -12.17
CA ASN A 125 -4.06 10.42 -10.80
C ASN A 125 -5.33 10.00 -10.04
N TYR A 126 -6.44 10.71 -10.22
CA TYR A 126 -7.73 10.29 -9.64
C TYR A 126 -8.17 8.92 -10.15
N ILE A 127 -8.07 8.65 -11.45
CA ILE A 127 -8.40 7.35 -12.03
C ILE A 127 -7.53 6.23 -11.43
N ARG A 128 -6.22 6.45 -11.28
CA ARG A 128 -5.29 5.47 -10.68
C ARG A 128 -5.69 5.13 -9.24
N PHE A 129 -5.94 6.13 -8.41
CA PHE A 129 -6.34 5.90 -7.01
C PHE A 129 -7.73 5.28 -6.89
N TRP A 130 -8.68 5.68 -7.74
CA TRP A 130 -10.00 5.07 -7.81
C TRP A 130 -9.93 3.59 -8.20
N GLN A 131 -9.09 3.22 -9.16
CA GLN A 131 -8.86 1.82 -9.52
C GLN A 131 -8.26 1.04 -8.36
N ALA A 132 -7.23 1.58 -7.67
CA ALA A 132 -6.60 0.95 -6.52
C ALA A 132 -7.58 0.74 -5.35
N GLU A 133 -8.47 1.68 -5.11
CA GLU A 133 -9.56 1.55 -4.13
C GLU A 133 -10.57 0.49 -4.56
N GLY A 134 -10.99 0.50 -5.83
CA GLY A 134 -11.92 -0.46 -6.39
C GLY A 134 -11.42 -1.90 -6.28
N GLU A 135 -10.14 -2.16 -6.51
CA GLU A 135 -9.53 -3.49 -6.30
C GLU A 135 -9.56 -3.91 -4.83
N SER A 136 -9.29 -2.99 -3.92
CA SER A 136 -9.36 -3.26 -2.47
C SER A 136 -10.78 -3.58 -2.03
N ARG A 137 -11.79 -2.86 -2.52
CA ARG A 137 -13.21 -3.14 -2.25
C ARG A 137 -13.65 -4.48 -2.82
N LYS A 138 -13.28 -4.81 -4.07
CA LYS A 138 -13.58 -6.10 -4.70
C LYS A 138 -12.96 -7.27 -3.94
N THR A 139 -11.71 -7.13 -3.49
CA THR A 139 -11.04 -8.14 -2.68
C THR A 139 -11.74 -8.34 -1.35
N GLY A 140 -12.14 -7.26 -0.67
CA GLY A 140 -12.92 -7.32 0.57
C GLY A 140 -14.27 -8.02 0.38
N ALA A 141 -15.01 -7.70 -0.69
CA ALA A 141 -16.28 -8.36 -1.01
C ALA A 141 -16.09 -9.86 -1.25
N ARG A 142 -15.11 -10.26 -2.07
CA ARG A 142 -14.81 -11.69 -2.32
C ARG A 142 -14.47 -12.46 -1.04
N VAL A 143 -13.70 -11.86 -0.14
CA VAL A 143 -13.37 -12.47 1.16
C VAL A 143 -14.63 -12.63 1.99
N LYS A 144 -15.51 -11.62 2.05
CA LYS A 144 -16.78 -11.68 2.76
C LYS A 144 -17.69 -12.77 2.21
N ASP A 145 -17.86 -12.82 0.88
CA ASP A 145 -18.70 -13.83 0.21
C ASP A 145 -18.18 -15.27 0.49
N ALA A 146 -16.86 -15.45 0.45
CA ALA A 146 -16.24 -16.72 0.78
C ALA A 146 -16.48 -17.09 2.26
N GLN A 147 -16.37 -16.14 3.18
CA GLN A 147 -16.64 -16.33 4.60
C GLN A 147 -18.10 -16.71 4.83
N GLU A 148 -19.05 -16.02 4.20
CA GLU A 148 -20.48 -16.35 4.30
C GLU A 148 -20.77 -17.76 3.76
N THR A 149 -20.15 -18.14 2.66
CA THR A 149 -20.29 -19.48 2.07
C THR A 149 -19.77 -20.55 3.03
N PHE A 150 -18.61 -20.36 3.63
CA PHE A 150 -18.08 -21.28 4.62
C PHE A 150 -18.95 -21.35 5.87
N ALA A 151 -19.43 -20.22 6.38
CA ALA A 151 -20.31 -20.18 7.53
C ALA A 151 -21.62 -20.94 7.28
N ARG A 152 -22.25 -20.77 6.11
CA ARG A 152 -23.44 -21.51 5.70
C ARG A 152 -23.18 -23.01 5.58
N ALA A 153 -21.97 -23.42 5.22
CA ALA A 153 -21.56 -24.82 5.18
C ALA A 153 -21.15 -25.38 6.56
N GLY A 154 -21.36 -24.62 7.65
CA GLY A 154 -21.00 -25.02 9.02
C GLY A 154 -19.49 -25.08 9.29
N LYS A 155 -18.66 -24.46 8.42
CA LYS A 155 -17.21 -24.42 8.56
C LYS A 155 -16.80 -23.17 9.34
N PHE A 156 -15.81 -23.31 10.22
CA PHE A 156 -15.29 -22.18 10.97
C PHE A 156 -14.44 -21.28 10.06
N VAL A 157 -14.74 -19.99 10.07
CA VAL A 157 -14.21 -19.01 9.09
C VAL A 157 -12.90 -18.36 9.54
N GLY A 158 -12.36 -18.73 10.71
CA GLY A 158 -11.11 -18.21 11.24
C GLY A 158 -11.28 -17.31 12.47
N GLY A 159 -10.17 -16.99 13.12
CA GLY A 159 -10.14 -16.32 14.42
C GLY A 159 -10.00 -17.28 15.58
N CYS A 160 -10.36 -16.84 16.80
CA CYS A 160 -10.44 -17.70 17.99
C CYS A 160 -11.84 -18.31 18.11
N ALA A 161 -11.92 -19.53 18.66
CA ALA A 161 -13.23 -20.09 19.02
C ALA A 161 -13.96 -19.16 19.99
N PRO A 162 -15.27 -18.91 19.81
CA PRO A 162 -16.06 -18.19 20.79
C PRO A 162 -16.04 -18.86 22.16
N PHE A 163 -16.31 -18.08 23.21
CA PHE A 163 -16.40 -18.65 24.56
C PHE A 163 -17.44 -19.78 24.61
N GLY A 164 -17.07 -20.92 25.21
CA GLY A 164 -17.89 -22.10 25.29
C GLY A 164 -17.80 -23.05 24.08
N TYR A 165 -17.03 -22.71 23.04
CA TYR A 165 -16.85 -23.58 21.87
C TYR A 165 -15.38 -24.01 21.75
N ARG A 166 -15.18 -25.18 21.13
CA ARG A 166 -13.88 -25.73 20.81
C ARG A 166 -13.81 -25.99 19.30
N LEU A 167 -12.66 -25.66 18.71
CA LEU A 167 -12.41 -25.96 17.30
C LEU A 167 -12.06 -27.45 17.16
N GLU A 168 -12.80 -28.14 16.30
CA GLU A 168 -12.47 -29.50 15.88
C GLU A 168 -12.06 -29.51 14.41
N TYR A 169 -11.09 -30.36 14.08
CA TYR A 169 -10.71 -30.57 12.69
C TYR A 169 -11.85 -31.18 11.90
N SER A 170 -12.23 -30.57 10.79
CA SER A 170 -13.37 -31.04 9.97
C SER A 170 -13.06 -32.27 9.12
N GLY A 171 -11.78 -32.68 9.04
CA GLY A 171 -11.31 -33.73 8.13
C GLY A 171 -10.96 -33.20 6.74
N GLU A 172 -11.15 -31.93 6.48
CA GLU A 172 -10.92 -31.29 5.18
C GLU A 172 -9.73 -30.34 5.21
N ILE A 173 -9.05 -30.22 4.07
CA ILE A 173 -7.96 -29.27 3.83
C ILE A 173 -8.42 -28.28 2.78
N SER A 174 -8.15 -26.99 3.00
CA SER A 174 -8.45 -25.94 2.02
C SER A 174 -7.55 -26.07 0.78
N ASN A 175 -7.94 -25.44 -0.33
CA ASN A 175 -7.15 -25.37 -1.57
C ASN A 175 -5.74 -24.80 -1.38
N HIS A 176 -5.48 -24.15 -0.25
CA HIS A 176 -4.17 -23.58 0.13
C HIS A 176 -3.44 -24.43 1.19
N GLY A 177 -3.82 -25.69 1.36
CA GLY A 177 -3.15 -26.64 2.27
C GLY A 177 -3.41 -26.38 3.77
N ARG A 178 -4.40 -25.56 4.16
CA ARG A 178 -4.75 -25.29 5.56
C ARG A 178 -5.85 -26.22 6.05
N ALA A 179 -5.69 -26.79 7.25
CA ALA A 179 -6.72 -27.57 7.91
C ALA A 179 -7.99 -26.70 8.12
N LEU A 180 -9.14 -27.24 7.73
CA LEU A 180 -10.43 -26.63 8.00
C LEU A 180 -10.99 -27.14 9.34
N HIS A 181 -11.67 -26.26 10.08
CA HIS A 181 -12.22 -26.54 11.39
C HIS A 181 -13.71 -26.25 11.42
N LYS A 182 -14.42 -26.91 12.33
CA LYS A 182 -15.82 -26.64 12.72
C LYS A 182 -15.88 -26.30 14.21
N LEU A 183 -16.92 -25.61 14.61
CA LEU A 183 -17.23 -25.30 16.02
C LEU A 183 -17.96 -26.46 16.68
#